data_7f13336272b61dc59e212ab688e41fcf
#
_entry.id   7f13336272b61dc59e212ab688e41fcf
#
_cell.length_a   1.000
_cell.length_b   1.000
_cell.length_c   1.000
_cell.angle_alpha   90.00
_cell.angle_beta   90.00
_cell.angle_gamma   90.00
#
_symmetry.space_group_name_H-M   'P 1'
#
loop_
_entity.id
_entity.type
_entity.pdbx_description
1 polymer ?
#
loop_
_entity_poly.entity_id
_entity_poly.type
_entity_poly.pdbx_seq_one_letter_code
_entity_poly.pdbx_strand_id
1 'polypeptide(L)'
;MGHQAIAEVYGGLLENLPQVFHGLATPIHTTTEDTLFKDLPQTLEVGRYHSWVAAHPLPDTLEVLALDDNQQIMALRHKKFNVKGFQFHPESVLTPMGKQLLENWLNS
;
A
#
# COMPACT_ATOMS: atom_id res chain seq x y z
N MET A 1 -4.74 4.82 1.04
CA MET A 1 -5.28 6.10 1.56
C MET A 1 -4.09 7.01 1.82
N GLY A 2 -4.03 8.12 1.12
CA GLY A 2 -2.94 9.07 1.26
C GLY A 2 -1.55 8.59 0.84
N HIS A 3 -1.45 7.42 0.23
CA HIS A 3 -0.19 6.77 -0.14
C HIS A 3 0.69 7.66 -1.03
N GLN A 4 0.11 8.20 -2.11
CA GLN A 4 0.85 9.06 -3.04
C GLN A 4 1.23 10.39 -2.38
N ALA A 5 0.33 10.97 -1.59
CA ALA A 5 0.62 12.20 -0.86
C ALA A 5 1.74 12.00 0.16
N ILE A 6 1.76 10.86 0.86
CA ILE A 6 2.84 10.54 1.80
C ILE A 6 4.17 10.47 1.05
N ALA A 7 4.22 9.78 -0.09
CA ALA A 7 5.43 9.68 -0.88
C ALA A 7 5.93 11.06 -1.30
N GLU A 8 5.06 11.94 -1.82
CA GLU A 8 5.44 13.27 -2.25
C GLU A 8 5.92 14.17 -1.10
N VAL A 9 5.21 14.15 0.02
CA VAL A 9 5.55 14.99 1.19
C VAL A 9 6.95 14.68 1.71
N TYR A 10 7.35 13.42 1.67
CA TYR A 10 8.68 13.00 2.15
C TYR A 10 9.73 12.91 1.04
N GLY A 11 9.48 13.53 -0.10
CA GLY A 11 10.47 13.67 -1.16
C GLY A 11 10.55 12.50 -2.15
N GLY A 12 9.57 11.61 -2.13
CA GLY A 12 9.47 10.51 -3.09
C GLY A 12 8.92 10.98 -4.43
N LEU A 13 9.10 10.14 -5.43
CA LEU A 13 8.61 10.37 -6.78
C LEU A 13 7.44 9.43 -7.08
N LEU A 14 6.57 9.85 -8.00
CA LEU A 14 5.48 9.03 -8.50
C LEU A 14 5.81 8.55 -9.91
N GLU A 15 5.35 7.34 -10.22
CA GLU A 15 5.53 6.72 -11.54
C GLU A 15 4.16 6.44 -12.16
N ASN A 16 3.99 6.82 -13.42
CA ASN A 16 2.77 6.53 -14.16
C ASN A 16 2.86 5.11 -14.73
N LEU A 17 1.88 4.29 -14.41
CA LEU A 17 1.84 2.90 -14.88
C LEU A 17 1.40 2.86 -16.36
N PRO A 18 1.92 1.89 -17.14
CA PRO A 18 1.46 1.70 -18.53
C PRO A 18 0.02 1.18 -18.58
N GLN A 19 -0.49 0.66 -17.47
CA GLN A 19 -1.84 0.11 -17.36
C GLN A 19 -2.60 0.85 -16.26
N VAL A 20 -3.85 1.23 -16.55
CA VAL A 20 -4.75 1.84 -15.58
C VAL A 20 -5.58 0.74 -14.92
N PHE A 21 -5.67 0.78 -13.59
CA PHE A 21 -6.48 -0.17 -12.83
C PHE A 21 -7.85 0.45 -12.52
N HIS A 22 -8.91 -0.22 -12.99
CA HIS A 22 -10.30 0.22 -12.81
C HIS A 22 -11.10 -0.87 -12.09
N GLY A 23 -10.99 -0.96 -10.77
CA GLY A 23 -11.75 -1.94 -10.01
C GLY A 23 -11.30 -3.37 -10.26
N LEU A 24 -10.00 -3.59 -10.31
CA LEU A 24 -9.39 -4.90 -10.52
C LEU A 24 -8.84 -5.45 -9.20
N ALA A 25 -9.17 -6.69 -8.88
CA ALA A 25 -8.58 -7.39 -7.73
C ALA A 25 -7.24 -7.99 -8.13
N THR A 26 -6.18 -7.65 -7.40
CA THR A 26 -4.83 -8.19 -7.62
C THR A 26 -4.20 -8.59 -6.31
N PRO A 27 -3.28 -9.60 -6.32
CA PRO A 27 -2.56 -9.98 -5.11
C PRO A 27 -1.47 -8.96 -4.77
N ILE A 28 -1.27 -8.77 -3.47
CA ILE A 28 -0.11 -8.06 -2.94
C ILE A 28 0.60 -8.97 -1.94
N HIS A 29 1.90 -8.73 -1.75
CA HIS A 29 2.74 -9.52 -0.87
C HIS A 29 3.37 -8.60 0.17
N THR A 30 3.19 -8.91 1.45
CA THR A 30 3.82 -8.14 2.52
C THR A 30 5.33 -8.40 2.52
N THR A 31 6.12 -7.33 2.64
CA THR A 31 7.58 -7.40 2.62
C THR A 31 8.20 -7.16 3.99
N THR A 32 7.44 -6.59 4.91
CA THR A 32 7.91 -6.20 6.23
C THR A 32 6.83 -6.51 7.26
N GLU A 33 7.22 -7.06 8.41
CA GLU A 33 6.29 -7.23 9.51
C GLU A 33 5.86 -5.86 10.05
N ASP A 34 4.54 -5.69 10.22
CA ASP A 34 3.97 -4.45 10.73
C ASP A 34 2.63 -4.76 11.38
N THR A 35 2.24 -3.97 12.37
CA THR A 35 0.94 -4.11 13.04
C THR A 35 -0.23 -3.99 12.07
N LEU A 36 -0.01 -3.31 10.94
CA LEU A 36 -0.99 -3.16 9.87
C LEU A 36 -1.46 -4.50 9.31
N PHE A 37 -0.56 -5.49 9.27
CA PHE A 37 -0.83 -6.82 8.72
C PHE A 37 -1.03 -7.88 9.79
N LYS A 38 -1.28 -7.46 11.03
CA LYS A 38 -1.52 -8.39 12.14
C LYS A 38 -2.71 -9.30 11.85
N ASP A 39 -2.52 -10.61 12.07
CA ASP A 39 -3.53 -11.64 11.85
C ASP A 39 -3.96 -11.79 10.38
N LEU A 40 -3.12 -11.34 9.46
CA LEU A 40 -3.37 -11.44 8.03
C LEU A 40 -2.36 -12.36 7.35
N PRO A 41 -2.74 -13.04 6.25
CA PRO A 41 -1.77 -13.82 5.48
C PRO A 41 -0.76 -12.90 4.80
N GLN A 42 0.38 -13.46 4.40
CA GLN A 42 1.44 -12.72 3.72
C GLN A 42 1.01 -12.23 2.33
N THR A 43 0.11 -12.95 1.68
CA THR A 43 -0.44 -12.58 0.37
C THR A 43 -1.92 -12.27 0.52
N LEU A 44 -2.34 -11.09 0.02
CA LEU A 44 -3.71 -10.60 0.10
C LEU A 44 -4.19 -10.18 -1.27
N GLU A 45 -5.49 -10.35 -1.54
CA GLU A 45 -6.13 -9.71 -2.69
C GLU A 45 -6.65 -8.33 -2.30
N VAL A 46 -6.43 -7.35 -3.16
CA VAL A 46 -6.84 -5.96 -2.93
C VAL A 46 -7.45 -5.36 -4.19
N GLY A 47 -8.41 -4.45 -3.99
CA GLY A 47 -9.03 -3.71 -5.09
C GLY A 47 -8.19 -2.50 -5.47
N ARG A 48 -7.92 -2.35 -6.76
CA ARG A 48 -7.06 -1.29 -7.30
C ARG A 48 -7.84 -0.40 -8.27
N TYR A 49 -7.65 0.91 -8.12
CA TYR A 49 -8.33 1.95 -8.89
C TYR A 49 -7.36 3.09 -9.18
N HIS A 50 -6.19 2.77 -9.74
CA HIS A 50 -5.14 3.78 -9.91
C HIS A 50 -4.31 3.56 -11.17
N SER A 51 -3.62 4.61 -11.61
CA SER A 51 -2.63 4.56 -12.69
C SER A 51 -1.27 5.10 -12.27
N TRP A 52 -1.12 5.58 -11.02
CA TRP A 52 0.12 6.10 -10.48
C TRP A 52 0.50 5.33 -9.22
N VAL A 53 1.80 5.12 -9.03
CA VAL A 53 2.36 4.47 -7.83
C VAL A 53 3.55 5.27 -7.35
N ALA A 54 3.93 5.08 -6.06
CA ALA A 54 5.19 5.61 -5.57
C ALA A 54 6.34 4.87 -6.27
N ALA A 55 7.32 5.63 -6.75
CA ALA A 55 8.44 5.07 -7.49
C ALA A 55 9.54 4.52 -6.57
N HIS A 56 10.26 3.50 -7.04
CA HIS A 56 11.49 3.04 -6.40
C HIS A 56 12.68 3.89 -6.85
N PRO A 57 13.67 4.09 -5.98
CA PRO A 57 13.65 3.78 -4.55
C PRO A 57 12.86 4.83 -3.76
N LEU A 58 12.32 4.42 -2.61
CA LEU A 58 11.70 5.38 -1.69
C LEU A 58 12.77 6.20 -0.97
N PRO A 59 12.43 7.42 -0.51
CA PRO A 59 13.31 8.16 0.40
C PRO A 59 13.66 7.33 1.65
N ASP A 60 14.80 7.60 2.26
CA ASP A 60 15.29 6.85 3.42
C ASP A 60 14.33 6.89 4.62
N THR A 61 13.46 7.90 4.68
CA THR A 61 12.46 8.05 5.75
C THR A 61 11.26 7.14 5.60
N LEU A 62 11.07 6.54 4.43
CA LEU A 62 9.92 5.69 4.11
C LEU A 62 10.36 4.23 3.93
N GLU A 63 9.45 3.33 4.25
CA GLU A 63 9.66 1.89 4.13
C GLU A 63 8.52 1.24 3.38
N VAL A 64 8.85 0.32 2.48
CA VAL A 64 7.86 -0.48 1.76
C VAL A 64 7.29 -1.54 2.70
N LEU A 65 5.95 -1.65 2.76
CA LEU A 65 5.26 -2.67 3.54
C LEU A 65 4.70 -3.79 2.67
N ALA A 66 4.35 -3.49 1.42
CA ALA A 66 3.81 -4.50 0.51
C ALA A 66 4.08 -4.12 -0.95
N LEU A 67 4.25 -5.15 -1.77
CA LEU A 67 4.47 -5.04 -3.22
C LEU A 67 3.44 -5.90 -3.96
N ASP A 68 3.12 -5.53 -5.21
CA ASP A 68 2.36 -6.40 -6.10
C ASP A 68 3.30 -7.36 -6.86
N ASP A 69 2.75 -8.16 -7.78
CA ASP A 69 3.54 -9.12 -8.57
C ASP A 69 4.54 -8.44 -9.51
N ASN A 70 4.34 -7.15 -9.81
CA ASN A 70 5.24 -6.37 -10.66
C ASN A 70 6.22 -5.52 -9.83
N GLN A 71 6.36 -5.79 -8.55
CA GLN A 71 7.24 -5.08 -7.62
C GLN A 71 6.86 -3.62 -7.41
N GLN A 72 5.60 -3.26 -7.66
CA GLN A 72 5.08 -1.92 -7.43
C GLN A 72 4.66 -1.76 -5.97
N ILE A 73 4.90 -0.58 -5.41
CA ILE A 73 4.65 -0.31 -3.99
C ILE A 73 3.15 -0.17 -3.74
N MET A 74 2.61 -1.06 -2.89
CA MET A 74 1.18 -1.09 -2.57
C MET A 74 0.88 -0.59 -1.15
N ALA A 75 1.86 -0.59 -0.26
CA ALA A 75 1.75 -0.01 1.07
C ALA A 75 3.10 0.49 1.52
N LEU A 76 3.11 1.59 2.26
CA LEU A 76 4.34 2.19 2.80
C LEU A 76 4.08 2.81 4.17
N ARG A 77 5.17 3.09 4.90
CA ARG A 77 5.11 3.81 6.17
C ARG A 77 6.32 4.72 6.35
N HIS A 78 6.17 5.71 7.22
CA HIS A 78 7.30 6.46 7.72
C HIS A 78 8.01 5.63 8.80
N LYS A 79 9.35 5.63 8.80
CA LYS A 79 10.13 4.81 9.73
C LYS A 79 10.06 5.27 11.19
N LYS A 80 9.85 6.57 11.43
CA LYS A 80 9.79 7.16 12.77
C LYS A 80 8.38 7.54 13.21
N PHE A 81 7.60 8.13 12.32
CA PHE A 81 6.26 8.63 12.65
C PHE A 81 5.21 7.59 12.32
N ASN A 82 4.10 7.63 13.04
CA ASN A 82 2.99 6.71 12.79
C ASN A 82 2.18 7.18 11.58
N VAL A 83 2.81 7.16 10.40
CA VAL A 83 2.21 7.56 9.12
C VAL A 83 2.31 6.37 8.17
N LYS A 84 1.16 5.88 7.72
CA LYS A 84 1.06 4.73 6.82
C LYS A 84 0.06 5.02 5.71
N GLY A 85 0.28 4.43 4.54
CA GLY A 85 -0.60 4.60 3.41
C GLY A 85 -0.74 3.35 2.56
N PHE A 86 -1.92 3.21 1.93
CA PHE A 86 -2.22 2.15 0.97
C PHE A 86 -2.39 2.73 -0.42
N GLN A 87 -1.91 2.02 -1.45
CA GLN A 87 -2.22 2.34 -2.83
C GLN A 87 -3.58 1.76 -3.24
N PHE A 88 -4.04 0.73 -2.58
CA PHE A 88 -5.31 0.06 -2.85
C PHE A 88 -6.44 0.60 -1.95
N HIS A 89 -7.65 0.14 -2.22
CA HIS A 89 -8.85 0.52 -1.47
C HIS A 89 -9.27 -0.60 -0.51
N PRO A 90 -8.96 -0.50 0.80
CA PRO A 90 -9.35 -1.53 1.76
C PRO A 90 -10.87 -1.60 1.98
N GLU A 91 -11.61 -0.53 1.69
CA GLU A 91 -13.07 -0.48 1.80
C GLU A 91 -13.78 -1.17 0.63
N SER A 92 -13.08 -1.48 -0.45
CA SER A 92 -13.67 -2.11 -1.64
C SER A 92 -14.08 -3.55 -1.39
N VAL A 93 -15.18 -3.97 -2.01
CA VAL A 93 -15.59 -5.39 -2.01
C VAL A 93 -14.56 -6.30 -2.66
N LEU A 94 -13.65 -5.73 -3.47
CA LEU A 94 -12.55 -6.46 -4.09
C LEU A 94 -11.38 -6.70 -3.14
N THR A 95 -11.45 -6.16 -1.92
CA THR A 95 -10.43 -6.37 -0.87
C THR A 95 -11.06 -7.19 0.27
N PRO A 96 -11.03 -8.54 0.20
CA PRO A 96 -11.72 -9.38 1.19
C PRO A 96 -11.27 -9.15 2.63
N MET A 97 -10.00 -8.84 2.84
CA MET A 97 -9.44 -8.62 4.17
C MET A 97 -9.43 -7.13 4.58
N GLY A 98 -10.17 -6.30 3.83
CA GLY A 98 -10.17 -4.84 4.04
C GLY A 98 -10.60 -4.40 5.42
N LYS A 99 -11.61 -5.06 6.00
CA LYS A 99 -12.09 -4.76 7.36
C LYS A 99 -10.98 -4.94 8.39
N GLN A 100 -10.27 -6.07 8.32
CA GLN A 100 -9.17 -6.35 9.24
C GLN A 100 -8.02 -5.36 9.05
N LEU A 101 -7.71 -4.98 7.81
CA LEU A 101 -6.70 -3.97 7.51
C LEU A 101 -7.06 -2.61 8.13
N LEU A 102 -8.31 -2.18 8.01
CA LEU A 102 -8.78 -0.92 8.59
C LEU A 102 -8.74 -0.96 10.11
N GLU A 103 -9.15 -2.06 10.72
CA GLU A 103 -9.06 -2.23 12.18
C GLU A 103 -7.60 -2.16 12.66
N ASN A 104 -6.69 -2.84 11.96
CA ASN A 104 -5.27 -2.80 12.29
C ASN A 104 -4.70 -1.39 12.17
N TRP A 105 -5.10 -0.67 11.12
CA TRP A 105 -4.64 0.70 10.88
C TRP A 105 -5.10 1.66 11.97
N LEU A 106 -6.35 1.53 12.42
CA LEU A 106 -6.90 2.34 13.49
C LEU A 106 -6.26 2.05 14.85
N ASN A 107 -5.78 0.82 15.06
CA ASN A 107 -5.22 0.36 16.32
C ASN A 107 -3.68 0.39 16.37
N SER A 108 -3.06 0.88 15.33
CA SER A 108 -1.59 0.91 15.27
C SER A 108 -0.96 2.25 15.66
#